data_8513383022966f22088afac7855d4ba3
#
_entry.id   8513383022966f22088afac7855d4ba3
#
_cell.length_a   1.000
_cell.length_b   1.000
_cell.length_c   1.000
_cell.angle_alpha   90.00
_cell.angle_beta   90.00
_cell.angle_gamma   90.00
#
_symmetry.space_group_name_H-M   'P 1'
#
loop_
_entity.id
_entity.type
_entity.pdbx_description
1 polymer ?
#
loop_
_entity_poly.entity_id
_entity_poly.type
_entity_poly.pdbx_seq_one_letter_code
_entity_poly.pdbx_strand_id
1 'polypeptide(L)'
;MKILIVEDEPKVASFIKKGLEENGYEAETIHDGLSAEKLAKNNRYDLYILDILIPGINGLDLCKKLKKSHPDVPVLMLTALGTTDNKINGFDAGANDYLVKPFEFRELLARVKVLTRKPEKTPEKKNILVEGDVELDLEKKVVRRGKSYIDLTAKEFSLLEFFMRNKGKVLSRIDIAEKVWDVNFDFGTNVVDVYVNFLRKKIDKGYDKKMIHTRVGFGYVFGD
;
A
#
# COMPACT_ATOMS: atom_id res chain seq x y z
N MET A 1 -2.59 17.62 -10.64
CA MET A 1 -3.53 16.66 -10.04
C MET A 1 -4.79 17.41 -9.73
N LYS A 2 -5.94 16.85 -10.15
CA LYS A 2 -7.26 17.51 -10.03
C LYS A 2 -8.08 16.86 -8.91
N ILE A 3 -8.58 17.68 -7.98
CA ILE A 3 -9.31 17.24 -6.77
C ILE A 3 -10.71 17.82 -6.80
N LEU A 4 -11.73 16.98 -6.59
CA LEU A 4 -13.10 17.43 -6.38
C LEU A 4 -13.39 17.50 -4.88
N ILE A 5 -13.84 18.66 -4.43
CA ILE A 5 -14.24 18.93 -3.05
C ILE A 5 -15.76 19.06 -3.03
N VAL A 6 -16.43 18.23 -2.25
CA VAL A 6 -17.89 18.27 -2.06
C VAL A 6 -18.16 18.64 -0.61
N GLU A 7 -18.54 19.88 -0.40
CA GLU A 7 -18.68 20.50 0.93
C GLU A 7 -19.75 21.59 0.83
N ASP A 8 -20.79 21.51 1.66
CA ASP A 8 -21.93 22.43 1.60
C ASP A 8 -21.63 23.77 2.27
N GLU A 9 -20.66 23.83 3.18
CA GLU A 9 -20.24 25.09 3.82
C GLU A 9 -19.22 25.84 2.94
N PRO A 10 -19.60 27.00 2.32
CA PRO A 10 -18.73 27.69 1.37
C PRO A 10 -17.39 28.17 1.96
N LYS A 11 -17.37 28.49 3.25
CA LYS A 11 -16.14 28.92 3.94
C LYS A 11 -15.14 27.78 4.06
N VAL A 12 -15.62 26.58 4.42
CA VAL A 12 -14.79 25.36 4.54
C VAL A 12 -14.31 24.92 3.14
N ALA A 13 -15.21 24.88 2.16
CA ALA A 13 -14.86 24.57 0.78
C ALA A 13 -13.78 25.52 0.24
N SER A 14 -13.95 26.82 0.43
CA SER A 14 -12.97 27.84 -0.01
C SER A 14 -11.63 27.72 0.70
N PHE A 15 -11.64 27.45 2.02
CA PHE A 15 -10.43 27.23 2.81
C PHE A 15 -9.64 26.01 2.29
N ILE A 16 -10.30 24.88 2.07
CA ILE A 16 -9.68 23.67 1.54
C ILE A 16 -9.14 23.92 0.12
N LYS A 17 -9.96 24.52 -0.76
CA LYS A 17 -9.57 24.82 -2.13
C LYS A 17 -8.33 25.69 -2.19
N LYS A 18 -8.33 26.83 -1.50
CA LYS A 18 -7.20 27.77 -1.48
C LYS A 18 -5.92 27.08 -1.00
N GLY A 19 -5.99 26.33 0.12
CA GLY A 19 -4.84 25.65 0.64
C GLY A 19 -4.29 24.60 -0.31
N LEU A 20 -5.16 23.85 -1.03
CA LEU A 20 -4.72 22.87 -2.03
C LEU A 20 -4.08 23.55 -3.26
N GLU A 21 -4.67 24.64 -3.76
CA GLU A 21 -4.12 25.41 -4.88
C GLU A 21 -2.73 25.99 -4.55
N GLU A 22 -2.55 26.53 -3.35
CA GLU A 22 -1.25 27.01 -2.85
C GLU A 22 -0.18 25.88 -2.78
N ASN A 23 -0.61 24.62 -2.70
CA ASN A 23 0.25 23.44 -2.70
C ASN A 23 0.32 22.72 -4.07
N GLY A 24 -0.09 23.38 -5.16
CA GLY A 24 0.10 22.92 -6.53
C GLY A 24 -0.93 21.90 -7.04
N TYR A 25 -2.08 21.76 -6.35
CA TYR A 25 -3.21 20.97 -6.82
C TYR A 25 -4.18 21.86 -7.59
N GLU A 26 -4.92 21.28 -8.54
CA GLU A 26 -6.11 21.88 -9.15
C GLU A 26 -7.32 21.44 -8.32
N ALA A 27 -8.08 22.37 -7.77
CA ALA A 27 -9.21 22.07 -6.89
C ALA A 27 -10.52 22.69 -7.40
N GLU A 28 -11.55 21.85 -7.50
CA GLU A 28 -12.91 22.24 -7.89
C GLU A 28 -13.86 21.97 -6.72
N THR A 29 -14.75 22.92 -6.45
CA THR A 29 -15.71 22.83 -5.33
C THR A 29 -17.13 22.69 -5.84
N ILE A 30 -17.92 21.87 -5.17
CA ILE A 30 -19.35 21.68 -5.38
C ILE A 30 -20.05 21.55 -4.03
N HIS A 31 -21.29 21.96 -3.92
CA HIS A 31 -21.95 22.13 -2.63
C HIS A 31 -23.10 21.15 -2.37
N ASP A 32 -23.36 20.22 -3.31
CA ASP A 32 -24.39 19.18 -3.16
C ASP A 32 -23.98 17.87 -3.85
N GLY A 33 -24.52 16.76 -3.34
CA GLY A 33 -24.14 15.43 -3.79
C GLY A 33 -24.64 15.07 -5.19
N LEU A 34 -25.79 15.60 -5.63
CA LEU A 34 -26.36 15.31 -6.96
C LEU A 34 -25.55 15.97 -8.07
N SER A 35 -25.19 17.23 -7.87
CA SER A 35 -24.31 17.97 -8.78
C SER A 35 -22.91 17.37 -8.82
N ALA A 36 -22.39 16.92 -7.66
CA ALA A 36 -21.10 16.24 -7.58
C ALA A 36 -21.09 14.92 -8.36
N GLU A 37 -22.13 14.08 -8.23
CA GLU A 37 -22.26 12.84 -9.01
C GLU A 37 -22.26 13.11 -10.52
N LYS A 38 -23.03 14.12 -10.97
CA LYS A 38 -23.09 14.51 -12.38
C LYS A 38 -21.76 15.04 -12.90
N LEU A 39 -21.07 15.85 -12.09
CA LEU A 39 -19.79 16.45 -12.44
C LEU A 39 -18.70 15.38 -12.57
N ALA A 40 -18.66 14.43 -11.62
CA ALA A 40 -17.72 13.34 -11.62
C ALA A 40 -17.89 12.36 -12.80
N LYS A 41 -19.11 12.20 -13.33
CA LYS A 41 -19.35 11.39 -14.54
C LYS A 41 -18.71 11.97 -15.80
N ASN A 42 -18.60 13.31 -15.86
CA ASN A 42 -18.15 14.03 -17.06
C ASN A 42 -16.68 14.46 -16.99
N ASN A 43 -16.07 14.38 -15.82
CA ASN A 43 -14.69 14.81 -15.57
C ASN A 43 -13.89 13.74 -14.85
N ARG A 44 -12.58 13.77 -15.05
CA ARG A 44 -11.65 12.91 -14.30
C ARG A 44 -11.02 13.67 -13.14
N TYR A 45 -11.00 13.04 -11.98
CA TYR A 45 -10.35 13.56 -10.79
C TYR A 45 -9.33 12.54 -10.28
N ASP A 46 -8.30 13.03 -9.59
CA ASP A 46 -7.26 12.20 -8.97
C ASP A 46 -7.61 11.89 -7.50
N LEU A 47 -8.55 12.65 -6.89
CA LEU A 47 -9.03 12.47 -5.52
C LEU A 47 -10.42 13.11 -5.37
N TYR A 48 -11.27 12.50 -4.57
CA TYR A 48 -12.50 13.07 -4.04
C TYR A 48 -12.35 13.39 -2.56
N ILE A 49 -12.72 14.62 -2.14
CA ILE A 49 -12.85 15.02 -0.74
C ILE A 49 -14.34 15.30 -0.52
N LEU A 50 -14.98 14.49 0.34
CA LEU A 50 -16.44 14.50 0.50
C LEU A 50 -16.80 14.76 1.97
N ASP A 51 -17.64 15.75 2.22
CA ASP A 51 -18.33 15.81 3.51
C ASP A 51 -19.44 14.75 3.55
N ILE A 52 -19.67 14.18 4.72
CA ILE A 52 -20.76 13.26 4.97
C ILE A 52 -22.11 13.98 4.90
N LEU A 53 -22.20 15.15 5.49
CA LEU A 53 -23.44 15.92 5.64
C LEU A 53 -23.59 16.95 4.51
N ILE A 54 -23.97 16.49 3.31
CA ILE A 54 -24.20 17.35 2.16
C ILE A 54 -25.65 17.20 1.66
N PRO A 55 -26.23 18.27 1.07
CA PRO A 55 -27.58 18.22 0.48
C PRO A 55 -27.72 17.26 -0.69
N GLY A 56 -28.94 16.77 -0.90
CA GLY A 56 -29.27 15.90 -2.02
C GLY A 56 -28.95 14.43 -1.77
N ILE A 57 -27.75 13.99 -2.07
CA ILE A 57 -27.23 12.66 -1.73
C ILE A 57 -26.21 12.85 -0.63
N ASN A 58 -26.32 12.11 0.48
CA ASN A 58 -25.32 12.19 1.54
C ASN A 58 -23.94 11.67 1.05
N GLY A 59 -22.87 12.12 1.71
CA GLY A 59 -21.50 11.82 1.29
C GLY A 59 -21.15 10.33 1.26
N LEU A 60 -21.73 9.50 2.13
CA LEU A 60 -21.49 8.05 2.13
C LEU A 60 -22.09 7.37 0.90
N ASP A 61 -23.33 7.74 0.55
CA ASP A 61 -23.99 7.19 -0.64
C ASP A 61 -23.34 7.71 -1.93
N LEU A 62 -22.89 8.97 -1.92
CA LEU A 62 -22.09 9.53 -3.01
C LEU A 62 -20.77 8.77 -3.17
N CYS A 63 -20.07 8.47 -2.05
CA CYS A 63 -18.85 7.68 -2.07
C CYS A 63 -19.08 6.31 -2.73
N LYS A 64 -20.11 5.55 -2.33
CA LYS A 64 -20.46 4.27 -2.95
C LYS A 64 -20.67 4.37 -4.46
N LYS A 65 -21.37 5.41 -4.92
CA LYS A 65 -21.63 5.65 -6.36
C LYS A 65 -20.36 6.00 -7.11
N LEU A 66 -19.51 6.88 -6.54
CA LEU A 66 -18.24 7.26 -7.13
C LEU A 66 -17.27 6.07 -7.20
N LYS A 67 -17.21 5.26 -6.16
CA LYS A 67 -16.39 4.04 -6.14
C LYS A 67 -16.85 2.99 -7.15
N LYS A 68 -18.15 2.90 -7.42
CA LYS A 68 -18.69 2.02 -8.48
C LYS A 68 -18.28 2.48 -9.87
N SER A 69 -18.25 3.79 -10.11
CA SER A 69 -17.91 4.38 -11.41
C SER A 69 -16.41 4.58 -11.62
N HIS A 70 -15.68 4.88 -10.55
CA HIS A 70 -14.26 5.20 -10.54
C HIS A 70 -13.57 4.46 -9.38
N PRO A 71 -13.41 3.14 -9.44
CA PRO A 71 -12.90 2.31 -8.32
C PRO A 71 -11.49 2.71 -7.88
N ASP A 72 -10.67 3.18 -8.82
CA ASP A 72 -9.26 3.51 -8.58
C ASP A 72 -9.05 4.92 -7.99
N VAL A 73 -10.07 5.81 -8.07
CA VAL A 73 -9.94 7.16 -7.52
C VAL A 73 -10.15 7.12 -6.00
N PRO A 74 -9.16 7.57 -5.21
CA PRO A 74 -9.29 7.60 -3.76
C PRO A 74 -10.34 8.61 -3.30
N VAL A 75 -10.91 8.32 -2.12
CA VAL A 75 -11.91 9.16 -1.45
C VAL A 75 -11.43 9.45 -0.03
N LEU A 76 -11.33 10.73 0.31
CA LEU A 76 -11.16 11.24 1.67
C LEU A 76 -12.50 11.77 2.19
N MET A 77 -13.02 11.18 3.26
CA MET A 77 -14.25 11.66 3.89
C MET A 77 -13.95 12.72 4.94
N LEU A 78 -14.68 13.83 4.92
CA LEU A 78 -14.72 14.79 6.02
C LEU A 78 -15.93 14.48 6.89
N THR A 79 -15.76 14.47 8.22
CA THR A 79 -16.82 14.11 9.14
C THR A 79 -16.81 14.98 10.40
N ALA A 80 -17.98 15.47 10.80
CA ALA A 80 -18.16 16.15 12.10
C ALA A 80 -18.30 15.15 13.27
N LEU A 81 -18.43 13.83 12.99
CA LEU A 81 -18.82 12.84 13.96
C LEU A 81 -17.66 11.92 14.32
N GLY A 82 -17.09 12.16 15.51
CA GLY A 82 -16.01 11.35 16.09
C GLY A 82 -16.43 9.97 16.65
N THR A 83 -17.63 9.46 16.34
CA THR A 83 -18.09 8.16 16.84
C THR A 83 -17.58 7.00 15.99
N THR A 84 -17.21 5.91 16.67
CA THR A 84 -16.64 4.69 16.04
C THR A 84 -17.59 4.10 15.00
N ASP A 85 -18.90 4.18 15.22
CA ASP A 85 -19.92 3.63 14.31
C ASP A 85 -19.97 4.31 12.94
N ASN A 86 -19.71 5.62 12.88
CA ASN A 86 -19.68 6.37 11.63
C ASN A 86 -18.41 6.10 10.82
N LYS A 87 -17.28 5.79 11.48
CA LYS A 87 -16.05 5.37 10.79
C LYS A 87 -16.22 3.98 10.16
N ILE A 88 -16.87 3.05 10.86
CA ILE A 88 -17.14 1.69 10.35
C ILE A 88 -18.06 1.75 9.13
N ASN A 89 -19.19 2.46 9.23
CA ASN A 89 -20.12 2.63 8.10
C ASN A 89 -19.49 3.31 6.88
N GLY A 90 -18.47 4.09 7.10
CA GLY A 90 -17.76 4.79 6.04
C GLY A 90 -16.73 3.92 5.32
N PHE A 91 -16.00 3.05 6.01
CA PHE A 91 -15.13 2.05 5.36
C PHE A 91 -15.96 1.09 4.50
N ASP A 92 -17.16 0.71 4.96
CA ASP A 92 -18.13 -0.08 4.16
C ASP A 92 -18.62 0.67 2.91
N ALA A 93 -18.55 2.01 2.90
CA ALA A 93 -18.83 2.83 1.71
C ALA A 93 -17.68 2.86 0.69
N GLY A 94 -16.51 2.30 1.01
CA GLY A 94 -15.33 2.22 0.15
C GLY A 94 -14.43 3.46 0.21
N ALA A 95 -14.56 4.32 1.22
CA ALA A 95 -13.65 5.44 1.45
C ALA A 95 -12.23 4.94 1.77
N ASN A 96 -11.22 5.70 1.38
CA ASN A 96 -9.82 5.35 1.58
C ASN A 96 -9.25 5.93 2.87
N ASP A 97 -9.79 7.06 3.35
CA ASP A 97 -9.38 7.70 4.61
C ASP A 97 -10.47 8.64 5.14
N TYR A 98 -10.34 9.05 6.41
CA TYR A 98 -11.26 9.93 7.13
C TYR A 98 -10.53 11.05 7.83
N LEU A 99 -11.13 12.25 7.82
CA LEU A 99 -10.65 13.40 8.55
C LEU A 99 -11.80 14.02 9.37
N VAL A 100 -11.60 14.10 10.67
CA VAL A 100 -12.62 14.63 11.59
C VAL A 100 -12.55 16.15 11.65
N LYS A 101 -13.69 16.83 11.52
CA LYS A 101 -13.84 18.28 11.72
C LYS A 101 -13.96 18.58 13.24
N PRO A 102 -13.34 19.66 13.75
CA PRO A 102 -12.44 20.59 13.06
C PRO A 102 -11.06 19.96 12.84
N PHE A 103 -10.40 20.31 11.74
CA PHE A 103 -9.08 19.80 11.38
C PHE A 103 -8.10 20.93 11.02
N GLU A 104 -6.84 20.66 11.21
CA GLU A 104 -5.77 21.52 10.72
C GLU A 104 -5.51 21.26 9.23
N PHE A 105 -5.31 22.33 8.43
CA PHE A 105 -5.03 22.17 7.01
C PHE A 105 -3.80 21.27 6.73
N ARG A 106 -2.80 21.31 7.63
CA ARG A 106 -1.61 20.45 7.52
C ARG A 106 -1.96 18.95 7.55
N GLU A 107 -2.94 18.56 8.37
CA GLU A 107 -3.41 17.19 8.47
C GLU A 107 -4.11 16.77 7.16
N LEU A 108 -5.02 17.60 6.66
CA LEU A 108 -5.70 17.38 5.36
C LEU A 108 -4.66 17.23 4.26
N LEU A 109 -3.68 18.13 4.17
CA LEU A 109 -2.64 18.08 3.13
C LEU A 109 -1.78 16.82 3.22
N ALA A 110 -1.44 16.36 4.42
CA ALA A 110 -0.69 15.12 4.63
C ALA A 110 -1.45 13.91 4.07
N ARG A 111 -2.76 13.80 4.36
CA ARG A 111 -3.64 12.75 3.85
C ARG A 111 -3.81 12.83 2.34
N VAL A 112 -4.02 14.03 1.80
CA VAL A 112 -4.09 14.27 0.35
C VAL A 112 -2.80 13.79 -0.34
N LYS A 113 -1.62 14.12 0.20
CA LYS A 113 -0.33 13.66 -0.35
C LYS A 113 -0.21 12.14 -0.37
N VAL A 114 -0.68 11.45 0.67
CA VAL A 114 -0.67 9.98 0.73
C VAL A 114 -1.63 9.39 -0.29
N LEU A 115 -2.85 9.91 -0.36
CA LEU A 115 -3.92 9.39 -1.23
C LEU A 115 -3.67 9.70 -2.72
N THR A 116 -3.07 10.86 -3.03
CA THR A 116 -2.72 11.26 -4.40
C THR A 116 -1.33 10.84 -4.81
N ARG A 117 -0.57 10.22 -3.90
CA ARG A 117 0.71 9.65 -4.25
C ARG A 117 0.45 8.64 -5.37
N LYS A 118 0.64 9.11 -6.62
CA LYS A 118 0.76 8.12 -7.71
C LYS A 118 1.82 7.18 -7.22
N PRO A 119 1.56 5.86 -7.22
CA PRO A 119 2.68 4.96 -7.08
C PRO A 119 3.68 5.54 -8.07
N GLU A 120 4.82 6.04 -7.56
CA GLU A 120 5.92 6.31 -8.47
C GLU A 120 5.83 5.13 -9.42
N LYS A 121 5.89 5.38 -10.74
CA LYS A 121 6.25 4.35 -11.69
C LYS A 121 7.67 3.94 -11.32
N THR A 122 7.83 3.34 -10.17
CA THR A 122 8.80 2.29 -9.97
C THR A 122 8.57 1.43 -11.18
N PRO A 123 9.55 1.29 -12.09
CA PRO A 123 9.40 0.46 -13.27
C PRO A 123 8.72 -0.78 -12.76
N GLU A 124 7.54 -1.08 -13.27
CA GLU A 124 6.57 -2.08 -12.81
C GLU A 124 7.22 -2.89 -11.72
N LYS A 125 6.77 -2.81 -10.44
CA LYS A 125 7.29 -3.76 -9.47
C LYS A 125 6.99 -5.07 -10.15
N LYS A 126 7.99 -5.56 -10.89
CA LYS A 126 7.90 -6.87 -11.49
C LYS A 126 7.57 -7.70 -10.30
N ASN A 127 6.35 -8.24 -10.25
CA ASN A 127 5.97 -9.20 -9.21
C ASN A 127 6.94 -10.39 -9.25
N ILE A 128 8.04 -10.23 -10.00
CA ILE A 128 9.16 -11.12 -10.21
C ILE A 128 10.41 -10.43 -9.67
N LEU A 129 10.95 -10.96 -8.57
CA LEU A 129 12.27 -10.60 -8.09
C LEU A 129 13.29 -11.46 -8.86
N VAL A 130 14.40 -10.85 -9.26
CA VAL A 130 15.48 -11.54 -9.99
C VAL A 130 16.82 -11.23 -9.32
N GLU A 131 17.58 -12.29 -9.06
CA GLU A 131 18.97 -12.17 -8.62
C GLU A 131 19.81 -13.33 -9.20
N GLY A 132 20.79 -12.98 -10.02
CA GLY A 132 21.54 -13.95 -10.80
C GLY A 132 20.61 -14.75 -11.71
N ASP A 133 20.60 -16.06 -11.54
CA ASP A 133 19.74 -17.01 -12.28
C ASP A 133 18.47 -17.41 -11.50
N VAL A 134 18.21 -16.81 -10.32
CA VAL A 134 17.01 -17.06 -9.51
C VAL A 134 15.94 -16.02 -9.80
N GLU A 135 14.75 -16.50 -10.14
CA GLU A 135 13.54 -15.71 -10.37
C GLU A 135 12.45 -16.12 -9.39
N LEU A 136 11.82 -15.15 -8.72
CA LEU A 136 10.72 -15.34 -7.78
C LEU A 136 9.51 -14.53 -8.23
N ASP A 137 8.48 -15.21 -8.75
CA ASP A 137 7.20 -14.61 -9.11
C ASP A 137 6.31 -14.53 -7.86
N LEU A 138 6.10 -13.33 -7.36
CA LEU A 138 5.36 -13.06 -6.12
C LEU A 138 3.85 -13.21 -6.29
N GLU A 139 3.35 -13.08 -7.51
CA GLU A 139 1.93 -13.20 -7.81
C GLU A 139 1.54 -14.66 -7.97
N LYS A 140 2.27 -15.38 -8.82
CA LYS A 140 2.03 -16.81 -9.08
C LYS A 140 2.58 -17.73 -8.00
N LYS A 141 3.37 -17.20 -7.06
CA LYS A 141 4.09 -17.97 -6.03
C LYS A 141 5.00 -19.05 -6.63
N VAL A 142 5.66 -18.73 -7.72
CA VAL A 142 6.54 -19.62 -8.47
C VAL A 142 7.99 -19.18 -8.33
N VAL A 143 8.87 -20.16 -8.18
CA VAL A 143 10.33 -19.96 -8.12
C VAL A 143 10.98 -20.69 -9.29
N ARG A 144 11.91 -20.04 -9.95
CA ARG A 144 12.75 -20.64 -11.01
C ARG A 144 14.22 -20.35 -10.72
N ARG A 145 15.05 -21.29 -11.07
CA ARG A 145 16.49 -21.08 -11.18
C ARG A 145 17.00 -21.58 -12.53
N GLY A 146 17.45 -20.65 -13.37
CA GLY A 146 17.72 -20.91 -14.78
C GLY A 146 16.46 -21.45 -15.50
N LYS A 147 16.53 -22.69 -16.00
CA LYS A 147 15.41 -23.36 -16.68
C LYS A 147 14.53 -24.22 -15.76
N SER A 148 14.93 -24.42 -14.51
CA SER A 148 14.27 -25.35 -13.58
C SER A 148 13.31 -24.65 -12.66
N TYR A 149 12.09 -25.19 -12.50
CA TYR A 149 11.16 -24.79 -11.45
C TYR A 149 11.58 -25.40 -10.11
N ILE A 150 11.44 -24.64 -9.05
CA ILE A 150 11.77 -25.06 -7.68
C ILE A 150 10.52 -25.00 -6.83
N ASP A 151 10.15 -26.14 -6.26
CA ASP A 151 9.00 -26.22 -5.37
C ASP A 151 9.40 -25.85 -3.94
N LEU A 152 8.82 -24.75 -3.44
CA LEU A 152 9.04 -24.22 -2.10
C LEU A 152 7.75 -24.27 -1.29
N THR A 153 7.89 -24.63 -0.01
CA THR A 153 6.80 -24.42 0.95
C THR A 153 6.55 -22.93 1.18
N ALA A 154 5.40 -22.55 1.73
CA ALA A 154 5.05 -21.16 1.98
C ALA A 154 6.11 -20.42 2.81
N LYS A 155 6.71 -21.09 3.82
CA LYS A 155 7.77 -20.49 4.66
C LYS A 155 9.11 -20.37 3.95
N GLU A 156 9.49 -21.35 3.14
CA GLU A 156 10.69 -21.25 2.30
C GLU A 156 10.55 -20.16 1.26
N PHE A 157 9.35 -20.00 0.68
CA PHE A 157 9.04 -18.91 -0.24
C PHE A 157 9.18 -17.54 0.42
N SER A 158 8.58 -17.36 1.61
CA SER A 158 8.69 -16.12 2.39
C SER A 158 10.14 -15.80 2.77
N LEU A 159 10.92 -16.83 3.13
CA LEU A 159 12.34 -16.67 3.43
C LEU A 159 13.13 -16.23 2.19
N LEU A 160 12.88 -16.85 1.03
CA LEU A 160 13.52 -16.46 -0.22
C LEU A 160 13.12 -15.04 -0.64
N GLU A 161 11.85 -14.69 -0.53
CA GLU A 161 11.36 -13.32 -0.80
C GLU A 161 12.09 -12.31 0.09
N PHE A 162 12.22 -12.59 1.39
CA PHE A 162 12.90 -11.69 2.32
C PHE A 162 14.38 -11.54 1.96
N PHE A 163 15.05 -12.61 1.60
CA PHE A 163 16.43 -12.59 1.12
C PHE A 163 16.58 -11.76 -0.16
N MET A 164 15.76 -12.01 -1.18
CA MET A 164 15.85 -11.32 -2.47
C MET A 164 15.55 -9.82 -2.36
N ARG A 165 14.64 -9.43 -1.47
CA ARG A 165 14.36 -8.01 -1.19
C ARG A 165 15.50 -7.29 -0.46
N ASN A 166 16.37 -8.03 0.18
CA ASN A 166 17.51 -7.52 0.95
C ASN A 166 18.85 -8.03 0.42
N LYS A 167 18.94 -8.28 -0.88
CA LYS A 167 20.15 -8.79 -1.53
C LYS A 167 21.37 -7.97 -1.18
N GLY A 168 22.51 -8.64 -0.98
CA GLY A 168 23.80 -8.03 -0.62
C GLY A 168 23.88 -7.53 0.84
N LYS A 169 22.78 -7.56 1.61
CA LYS A 169 22.80 -7.16 3.03
C LYS A 169 22.97 -8.38 3.94
N VAL A 170 23.70 -8.17 5.03
CA VAL A 170 23.77 -9.16 6.10
C VAL A 170 22.48 -9.08 6.92
N LEU A 171 21.74 -10.18 6.97
CA LEU A 171 20.51 -10.33 7.74
C LEU A 171 20.80 -11.17 8.98
N SER A 172 20.51 -10.63 10.15
CA SER A 172 20.68 -11.40 11.39
C SER A 172 19.63 -12.51 11.50
N ARG A 173 19.87 -13.51 12.33
CA ARG A 173 18.89 -14.57 12.61
C ARG A 173 17.61 -14.01 13.23
N ILE A 174 17.76 -12.96 14.03
CA ILE A 174 16.64 -12.27 14.68
C ILE A 174 15.77 -11.57 13.61
N ASP A 175 16.36 -10.75 12.74
CA ASP A 175 15.63 -10.04 11.67
C ASP A 175 14.88 -11.03 10.77
N ILE A 176 15.53 -12.17 10.45
CA ILE A 176 14.92 -13.22 9.63
C ILE A 176 13.74 -13.87 10.37
N ALA A 177 13.91 -14.20 11.66
CA ALA A 177 12.87 -14.83 12.46
C ALA A 177 11.66 -13.92 12.62
N GLU A 178 11.85 -12.67 12.97
CA GLU A 178 10.78 -11.68 13.12
C GLU A 178 10.00 -11.49 11.81
N LYS A 179 10.72 -11.33 10.69
CA LYS A 179 10.08 -11.02 9.42
C LYS A 179 9.37 -12.21 8.76
N VAL A 180 9.91 -13.41 8.91
CA VAL A 180 9.37 -14.60 8.22
C VAL A 180 8.39 -15.39 9.08
N TRP A 181 8.56 -15.36 10.41
CA TRP A 181 7.70 -16.13 11.33
C TRP A 181 6.79 -15.27 12.19
N ASP A 182 6.95 -13.94 12.16
CA ASP A 182 6.13 -12.99 12.94
C ASP A 182 6.19 -13.25 14.45
N VAL A 183 7.36 -13.68 14.94
CA VAL A 183 7.59 -14.03 16.34
C VAL A 183 8.48 -13.01 17.00
N ASN A 184 7.95 -12.31 18.00
CA ASN A 184 8.75 -11.59 18.99
C ASN A 184 9.38 -12.60 19.95
N PHE A 185 10.70 -12.74 19.86
CA PHE A 185 11.63 -13.18 20.89
C PHE A 185 11.22 -14.31 21.85
N ASP A 186 11.22 -15.61 21.46
CA ASP A 186 11.63 -16.71 22.37
C ASP A 186 11.72 -18.11 21.72
N PHE A 187 11.59 -18.24 20.42
CA PHE A 187 11.82 -19.54 19.78
C PHE A 187 13.25 -19.58 19.23
N GLY A 188 14.04 -20.54 19.76
CA GLY A 188 15.46 -20.67 19.49
C GLY A 188 15.83 -20.43 18.03
N THR A 189 16.86 -19.64 17.80
CA THR A 189 17.43 -19.24 16.50
C THR A 189 17.71 -20.40 15.52
N ASN A 190 17.63 -21.64 16.00
CA ASN A 190 17.83 -22.85 15.22
C ASN A 190 16.79 -23.03 14.09
N VAL A 191 15.58 -22.48 14.22
CA VAL A 191 14.56 -22.60 13.16
C VAL A 191 15.02 -21.92 11.87
N VAL A 192 15.68 -20.77 11.99
CA VAL A 192 16.22 -20.03 10.84
C VAL A 192 17.28 -20.87 10.13
N ASP A 193 18.21 -21.45 10.90
CA ASP A 193 19.30 -22.26 10.34
C ASP A 193 18.77 -23.52 9.63
N VAL A 194 17.72 -24.14 10.17
CA VAL A 194 17.05 -25.30 9.55
C VAL A 194 16.41 -24.89 8.21
N TYR A 195 15.64 -23.80 8.18
CA TYR A 195 14.99 -23.36 6.95
C TYR A 195 15.98 -22.82 5.91
N VAL A 196 17.03 -22.14 6.33
CA VAL A 196 18.13 -21.76 5.43
C VAL A 196 18.77 -23.00 4.80
N ASN A 197 18.98 -24.06 5.57
CA ASN A 197 19.52 -25.32 5.04
C ASN A 197 18.54 -26.02 4.09
N PHE A 198 17.23 -26.01 4.36
CA PHE A 198 16.22 -26.51 3.42
C PHE A 198 16.22 -25.70 2.13
N LEU A 199 16.25 -24.38 2.24
CA LEU A 199 16.28 -23.50 1.08
C LEU A 199 17.56 -23.70 0.24
N ARG A 200 18.74 -23.82 0.88
CA ARG A 200 20.02 -24.16 0.20
C ARG A 200 19.95 -25.47 -0.57
N LYS A 201 19.34 -26.52 0.02
CA LYS A 201 19.17 -27.80 -0.66
C LYS A 201 18.35 -27.69 -1.94
N LYS A 202 17.40 -26.76 -2.00
CA LYS A 202 16.52 -26.55 -3.14
C LYS A 202 17.07 -25.52 -4.14
N ILE A 203 17.60 -24.40 -3.63
CA ILE A 203 18.11 -23.32 -4.47
C ILE A 203 19.55 -23.57 -4.92
N ASP A 204 20.44 -24.00 -4.03
CA ASP A 204 21.89 -24.02 -4.28
C ASP A 204 22.46 -25.37 -4.69
N LYS A 205 21.73 -26.48 -4.42
CA LYS A 205 22.24 -27.81 -4.76
C LYS A 205 22.26 -28.01 -6.29
N GLY A 206 23.41 -28.43 -6.80
CA GLY A 206 23.59 -28.67 -8.24
C GLY A 206 23.98 -27.44 -9.07
N TYR A 207 24.15 -26.28 -8.42
CA TYR A 207 24.63 -25.07 -9.07
C TYR A 207 26.01 -24.67 -8.53
N ASP A 208 26.91 -24.23 -9.41
CA ASP A 208 28.27 -23.82 -9.03
C ASP A 208 28.22 -22.54 -8.18
N LYS A 209 27.45 -21.54 -8.63
CA LYS A 209 27.25 -20.30 -7.89
C LYS A 209 26.20 -20.51 -6.79
N LYS A 210 26.63 -20.33 -5.53
CA LYS A 210 25.72 -20.37 -4.40
C LYS A 210 25.11 -18.99 -4.19
N MET A 211 23.85 -18.94 -3.81
CA MET A 211 23.11 -17.67 -3.60
C MET A 211 23.00 -17.33 -2.12
N ILE A 212 23.07 -18.31 -1.21
CA ILE A 212 22.91 -18.10 0.22
C ILE A 212 24.24 -18.32 0.93
N HIS A 213 24.81 -17.26 1.49
CA HIS A 213 26.09 -17.29 2.19
C HIS A 213 25.91 -17.09 3.68
N THR A 214 26.73 -17.78 4.49
CA THR A 214 26.80 -17.55 5.93
C THR A 214 27.87 -16.51 6.24
N ARG A 215 27.51 -15.49 7.00
CA ARG A 215 28.45 -14.58 7.64
C ARG A 215 28.57 -14.98 9.10
N VAL A 216 29.67 -15.66 9.41
CA VAL A 216 29.90 -16.24 10.75
C VAL A 216 29.77 -15.16 11.82
N GLY A 217 28.96 -15.40 12.85
CA GLY A 217 28.70 -14.48 13.94
C GLY A 217 27.65 -13.41 13.62
N PHE A 218 27.28 -13.18 12.33
CA PHE A 218 26.36 -12.10 11.93
C PHE A 218 25.03 -12.59 11.36
N GLY A 219 25.02 -13.68 10.60
CA GLY A 219 23.81 -14.19 9.97
C GLY A 219 24.02 -14.66 8.53
N TYR A 220 23.15 -14.23 7.62
CA TYR A 220 23.12 -14.69 6.23
C TYR A 220 23.07 -13.53 5.24
N VAL A 221 23.59 -13.79 4.03
CA VAL A 221 23.53 -12.86 2.87
C VAL A 221 23.01 -13.63 1.68
N PHE A 222 22.20 -13.00 0.84
CA PHE A 222 21.73 -13.52 -0.44
C PHE A 222 22.34 -12.73 -1.60
N GLY A 223 22.80 -13.43 -2.62
CA GLY A 223 23.48 -12.84 -3.75
C GLY A 223 24.99 -12.64 -3.51
N ASP A 224 25.58 -11.84 -4.37
CA ASP A 224 27.02 -11.51 -4.28
C ASP A 224 27.26 -10.38 -3.31
#